data_b12ddd60fc29bef2c26951975eb5df9a
#
_entry.id   b12ddd60fc29bef2c26951975eb5df9a
#
_cell.length_a   1.000
_cell.length_b   1.000
_cell.length_c   1.000
_cell.angle_alpha   90.00
_cell.angle_beta   90.00
_cell.angle_gamma   90.00
#
_symmetry.space_group_name_H-M   'P 1'
#
loop_
_entity.id
_entity.type
_entity.pdbx_description
1 polymer ?
#
loop_
_entity_poly.entity_id
_entity_poly.type
_entity_poly.pdbx_seq_one_letter_code
_entity_poly.pdbx_strand_id
1 'polypeptide(L)'
;MDKKDGKVRLMSIDALRGFDMFFIIGGAGLIIMICQAFGCNKDFELIKQMSHVPWEGLRHHDTIFPLFLFLAGVSWPFSLSSQVSRGSSPLQIHLKILQRAAILFALGMAYNGVFREFKPQFRIPSVLGFIGLSWAAGAVFFYHLKNAWVRGGLIAVLLCGYWGLLRFVAAPGAPAGCDTYAMEYNIVSWLDRTLMTDHIFRPLYDPESLFAIMGGVAMALLGMMAGSMSKIVPVSPKDILKYAPP
;
A
#
# COMPACT_ATOMS: atom_id res chain seq x y z
N MET A 1 -2.19 -18.70 -22.66
CA MET A 1 -1.82 -17.28 -22.91
C MET A 1 -2.77 -16.77 -23.99
N ASP A 2 -3.74 -16.01 -23.59
CA ASP A 2 -4.76 -15.50 -24.53
C ASP A 2 -4.28 -14.15 -25.10
N LYS A 3 -4.06 -14.08 -26.41
CA LYS A 3 -3.70 -12.86 -27.11
C LYS A 3 -4.96 -12.23 -27.68
N LYS A 4 -5.68 -11.45 -26.88
CA LYS A 4 -6.66 -10.50 -27.39
C LYS A 4 -5.99 -9.13 -27.50
N ASP A 5 -5.97 -8.57 -28.69
CA ASP A 5 -5.54 -7.20 -29.01
C ASP A 5 -4.07 -6.84 -28.70
N GLY A 6 -3.11 -7.75 -28.88
CA GLY A 6 -1.69 -7.45 -28.70
C GLY A 6 -1.25 -7.23 -27.24
N LYS A 7 -2.15 -7.30 -26.27
CA LYS A 7 -1.83 -7.20 -24.82
C LYS A 7 -1.61 -8.58 -24.24
N VAL A 8 -0.43 -8.81 -23.69
CA VAL A 8 -0.15 -10.02 -22.91
C VAL A 8 -0.91 -9.92 -21.60
N ARG A 9 -1.92 -10.76 -21.42
CA ARG A 9 -2.72 -10.82 -20.19
C ARG A 9 -2.15 -11.90 -19.28
N LEU A 10 -1.79 -11.54 -18.06
CA LEU A 10 -1.27 -12.47 -17.07
C LEU A 10 -2.43 -12.98 -16.20
N MET A 11 -3.04 -14.09 -16.64
CA MET A 11 -4.19 -14.71 -15.95
C MET A 11 -3.90 -14.98 -14.46
N SER A 12 -2.67 -15.34 -14.11
CA SER A 12 -2.27 -15.57 -12.71
C SER A 12 -2.38 -14.30 -11.84
N ILE A 13 -1.97 -13.16 -12.39
CA ILE A 13 -2.10 -11.86 -11.68
C ILE A 13 -3.57 -11.44 -11.58
N ASP A 14 -4.34 -11.65 -12.65
CA ASP A 14 -5.77 -11.33 -12.64
C ASP A 14 -6.54 -12.25 -11.67
N ALA A 15 -6.20 -13.54 -11.58
CA ALA A 15 -6.78 -14.47 -10.63
C ALA A 15 -6.42 -14.08 -9.18
N LEU A 16 -5.15 -13.71 -8.92
CA LEU A 16 -4.72 -13.27 -7.59
C LEU A 16 -5.38 -11.95 -7.17
N ARG A 17 -5.59 -11.02 -8.11
CA ARG A 17 -6.39 -9.82 -7.86
C ARG A 17 -7.85 -10.15 -7.55
N GLY A 18 -8.45 -11.10 -8.27
CA GLY A 18 -9.81 -11.56 -8.00
C GLY A 18 -9.95 -12.16 -6.61
N PHE A 19 -8.98 -12.97 -6.20
CA PHE A 19 -8.89 -13.52 -4.86
C PHE A 19 -8.80 -12.42 -3.79
N ASP A 20 -7.91 -11.46 -3.97
CA ASP A 20 -7.71 -10.33 -3.07
C ASP A 20 -8.98 -9.47 -2.96
N MET A 21 -9.60 -9.14 -4.11
CA MET A 21 -10.86 -8.39 -4.17
C MET A 21 -12.02 -9.10 -3.47
N PHE A 22 -12.06 -10.44 -3.48
CA PHE A 22 -13.07 -11.20 -2.74
C PHE A 22 -13.01 -10.87 -1.24
N PHE A 23 -11.81 -10.82 -0.65
CA PHE A 23 -11.65 -10.45 0.76
C PHE A 23 -11.95 -8.98 1.03
N ILE A 24 -11.51 -8.08 0.14
CA ILE A 24 -11.77 -6.63 0.27
C ILE A 24 -13.28 -6.32 0.27
N ILE A 25 -14.06 -7.01 -0.58
CA ILE A 25 -15.51 -6.77 -0.71
C ILE A 25 -16.30 -7.34 0.48
N GLY A 26 -15.72 -8.24 1.26
CA GLY A 26 -16.38 -8.79 2.45
C GLY A 26 -16.29 -10.29 2.61
N GLY A 27 -15.46 -10.98 1.83
CA GLY A 27 -15.26 -12.43 1.89
C GLY A 27 -14.87 -12.92 3.28
N ALA A 28 -14.05 -12.16 4.01
CA ALA A 28 -13.70 -12.45 5.40
C ALA A 28 -14.95 -12.45 6.31
N GLY A 29 -15.80 -11.43 6.18
CA GLY A 29 -17.07 -11.36 6.92
C GLY A 29 -18.01 -12.54 6.61
N LEU A 30 -18.10 -12.92 5.33
CA LEU A 30 -18.88 -14.08 4.91
C LEU A 30 -18.37 -15.37 5.57
N ILE A 31 -17.07 -15.60 5.58
CA ILE A 31 -16.45 -16.78 6.22
C ILE A 31 -16.75 -16.76 7.72
N ILE A 32 -16.61 -15.63 8.40
CA ILE A 32 -16.95 -15.48 9.82
C ILE A 32 -18.41 -15.84 10.08
N MET A 33 -19.34 -15.30 9.28
CA MET A 33 -20.78 -15.61 9.42
C MET A 33 -21.09 -17.09 9.23
N ILE A 34 -20.45 -17.73 8.24
CA ILE A 34 -20.60 -19.19 8.02
C ILE A 34 -20.08 -19.97 9.22
N CYS A 35 -18.89 -19.67 9.74
CA CYS A 35 -18.34 -20.33 10.91
C CYS A 35 -19.27 -20.20 12.13
N GLN A 36 -19.80 -18.99 12.37
CA GLN A 36 -20.74 -18.74 13.46
C GLN A 36 -22.07 -19.51 13.30
N ALA A 37 -22.58 -19.64 12.07
CA ALA A 37 -23.77 -20.45 11.79
C ALA A 37 -23.57 -21.94 12.10
N PHE A 38 -22.33 -22.44 11.99
CA PHE A 38 -21.94 -23.79 12.43
C PHE A 38 -21.57 -23.86 13.92
N GLY A 39 -21.84 -22.83 14.71
CA GLY A 39 -21.60 -22.82 16.16
C GLY A 39 -20.15 -22.54 16.57
N CYS A 40 -19.28 -22.12 15.64
CA CYS A 40 -17.92 -21.75 16.01
C CYS A 40 -17.92 -20.45 16.83
N ASN A 41 -17.18 -20.44 17.94
CA ASN A 41 -16.99 -19.25 18.76
C ASN A 41 -15.91 -18.31 18.17
N LYS A 42 -15.75 -17.13 18.76
CA LYS A 42 -14.76 -16.12 18.34
C LYS A 42 -13.30 -16.59 18.46
N ASP A 43 -13.06 -17.63 19.27
CA ASP A 43 -11.71 -18.20 19.48
C ASP A 43 -11.33 -19.20 18.41
N PHE A 44 -12.25 -19.58 17.54
CA PHE A 44 -11.98 -20.48 16.42
C PHE A 44 -10.93 -19.84 15.49
N GLU A 45 -9.87 -20.58 15.19
CA GLU A 45 -8.68 -20.04 14.54
C GLU A 45 -8.99 -19.39 13.17
N LEU A 46 -9.88 -19.99 12.38
CA LEU A 46 -10.27 -19.40 11.10
C LEU A 46 -10.94 -18.02 11.26
N ILE A 47 -11.77 -17.84 12.30
CA ILE A 47 -12.39 -16.54 12.62
C ILE A 47 -11.32 -15.53 13.02
N LYS A 48 -10.33 -15.94 13.82
CA LYS A 48 -9.20 -15.08 14.18
C LYS A 48 -8.40 -14.64 12.94
N GLN A 49 -8.12 -15.57 12.02
CA GLN A 49 -7.39 -15.26 10.79
C GLN A 49 -8.17 -14.33 9.84
N MET A 50 -9.49 -14.32 9.90
CA MET A 50 -10.36 -13.42 9.12
C MET A 50 -10.59 -12.06 9.80
N SER A 51 -9.94 -11.79 10.92
CA SER A 51 -10.05 -10.53 11.68
C SER A 51 -8.69 -9.85 11.78
N HIS A 52 -8.68 -8.54 11.92
CA HIS A 52 -7.43 -7.80 12.19
C HIS A 52 -6.87 -8.13 13.57
N VAL A 53 -5.53 -8.06 13.71
CA VAL A 53 -4.90 -8.02 15.03
C VAL A 53 -5.25 -6.72 15.75
N PRO A 54 -5.36 -6.70 17.08
CA PRO A 54 -5.62 -5.47 17.82
C PRO A 54 -4.51 -4.42 17.67
N TRP A 55 -3.26 -4.84 17.69
CA TRP A 55 -2.08 -3.97 17.55
C TRP A 55 -0.89 -4.74 16.97
N GLU A 56 -0.21 -5.59 17.73
CA GLU A 56 0.93 -6.38 17.30
C GLU A 56 0.50 -7.75 16.75
N GLY A 57 1.22 -8.23 15.75
CA GLY A 57 1.01 -9.54 15.15
C GLY A 57 0.70 -9.47 13.67
N LEU A 58 0.37 -10.63 13.10
CA LEU A 58 0.02 -10.79 11.69
C LEU A 58 -1.05 -11.87 11.56
N ARG A 59 -2.14 -11.55 10.89
CA ARG A 59 -3.20 -12.51 10.51
C ARG A 59 -3.40 -12.48 9.01
N HIS A 60 -4.07 -13.48 8.48
CA HIS A 60 -4.37 -13.53 7.04
C HIS A 60 -5.06 -12.24 6.56
N HIS A 61 -6.01 -11.72 7.32
CA HIS A 61 -6.75 -10.50 6.93
C HIS A 61 -5.83 -9.27 6.78
N ASP A 62 -4.75 -9.21 7.55
CA ASP A 62 -3.78 -8.11 7.49
C ASP A 62 -2.89 -8.17 6.23
N THR A 63 -2.82 -9.31 5.54
CA THR A 63 -2.02 -9.46 4.31
C THR A 63 -2.74 -9.02 3.05
N ILE A 64 -4.07 -8.89 3.07
CA ILE A 64 -4.91 -8.56 1.92
C ILE A 64 -4.50 -7.21 1.32
N PHE A 65 -4.45 -6.19 2.14
CA PHE A 65 -4.10 -4.84 1.71
C PHE A 65 -2.65 -4.72 1.15
N PRO A 66 -1.60 -5.24 1.82
CA PRO A 66 -0.25 -5.27 1.25
C PRO A 66 -0.16 -6.04 -0.06
N LEU A 67 -0.89 -7.16 -0.20
CA LEU A 67 -0.95 -7.94 -1.43
C LEU A 67 -1.53 -7.11 -2.58
N PHE A 68 -2.62 -6.38 -2.33
CA PHE A 68 -3.22 -5.49 -3.34
C PHE A 68 -2.22 -4.44 -3.83
N LEU A 69 -1.51 -3.80 -2.90
CA LEU A 69 -0.50 -2.79 -3.22
C LEU A 69 0.68 -3.39 -4.00
N PHE A 70 1.14 -4.58 -3.61
CA PHE A 70 2.16 -5.34 -4.35
C PHE A 70 1.72 -5.63 -5.78
N LEU A 71 0.50 -6.14 -5.99
CA LEU A 71 -0.06 -6.44 -7.33
C LEU A 71 -0.26 -5.18 -8.17
N ALA A 72 -0.62 -4.07 -7.54
CA ALA A 72 -0.66 -2.77 -8.21
C ALA A 72 0.75 -2.35 -8.69
N GLY A 73 1.77 -2.65 -7.87
CA GLY A 73 3.18 -2.47 -8.22
C GLY A 73 3.60 -3.35 -9.39
N VAL A 74 3.31 -4.67 -9.36
CA VAL A 74 3.64 -5.63 -10.43
C VAL A 74 3.15 -5.15 -11.79
N SER A 75 2.04 -4.44 -11.84
CA SER A 75 1.43 -3.97 -13.09
C SER A 75 2.08 -2.72 -13.67
N TRP A 76 2.83 -1.97 -12.86
CA TRP A 76 3.40 -0.70 -13.28
C TRP A 76 4.43 -0.81 -14.41
N PRO A 77 5.42 -1.72 -14.41
CA PRO A 77 6.38 -1.86 -15.50
C PRO A 77 5.72 -2.10 -16.86
N PHE A 78 4.61 -2.84 -16.90
CA PHE A 78 3.84 -3.07 -18.14
C PHE A 78 3.16 -1.79 -18.62
N SER A 79 2.56 -1.04 -17.70
CA SER A 79 1.94 0.26 -18.01
C SER A 79 2.98 1.28 -18.48
N LEU A 80 4.13 1.35 -17.81
CA LEU A 80 5.23 2.24 -18.16
C LEU A 80 5.78 1.91 -19.55
N SER A 81 6.07 0.62 -19.83
CA SER A 81 6.51 0.15 -21.12
C SER A 81 5.54 0.55 -22.23
N SER A 82 4.23 0.37 -22.02
CA SER A 82 3.19 0.77 -22.99
C SER A 82 3.14 2.30 -23.20
N GLN A 83 3.41 3.10 -22.17
CA GLN A 83 3.43 4.56 -22.29
C GLN A 83 4.67 5.03 -23.09
N VAL A 84 5.83 4.45 -22.77
CA VAL A 84 7.08 4.73 -23.48
C VAL A 84 6.98 4.35 -24.95
N SER A 85 6.44 3.18 -25.27
CA SER A 85 6.25 2.74 -26.67
C SER A 85 5.29 3.62 -27.48
N ARG A 86 4.39 4.35 -26.82
CA ARG A 86 3.50 5.36 -27.43
C ARG A 86 4.12 6.75 -27.52
N GLY A 87 5.38 6.93 -27.14
CA GLY A 87 6.07 8.21 -27.18
C GLY A 87 5.65 9.20 -26.08
N SER A 88 5.10 8.72 -24.96
CA SER A 88 4.72 9.62 -23.85
C SER A 88 5.97 10.32 -23.30
N SER A 89 5.91 11.64 -23.12
CA SER A 89 6.99 12.41 -22.51
C SER A 89 7.13 12.09 -21.01
N PRO A 90 8.30 12.35 -20.41
CA PRO A 90 8.52 12.20 -18.96
C PRO A 90 7.48 12.95 -18.13
N LEU A 91 7.16 14.18 -18.52
CA LEU A 91 6.14 14.99 -17.84
C LEU A 91 4.76 14.32 -17.87
N GLN A 92 4.36 13.76 -19.02
CA GLN A 92 3.09 13.05 -19.15
C GLN A 92 3.03 11.82 -18.25
N ILE A 93 4.15 11.09 -18.09
CA ILE A 93 4.23 9.93 -17.19
C ILE A 93 4.04 10.39 -15.74
N HIS A 94 4.74 11.44 -15.30
CA HIS A 94 4.60 11.97 -13.93
C HIS A 94 3.19 12.54 -13.67
N LEU A 95 2.62 13.25 -14.62
CA LEU A 95 1.25 13.76 -14.49
C LEU A 95 0.22 12.62 -14.32
N LYS A 96 0.38 11.49 -15.04
CA LYS A 96 -0.49 10.32 -14.86
C LYS A 96 -0.31 9.65 -13.50
N ILE A 97 0.94 9.59 -12.98
CA ILE A 97 1.20 9.10 -11.63
C ILE A 97 0.48 9.98 -10.60
N LEU A 98 0.67 11.30 -10.70
CA LEU A 98 0.04 12.27 -9.81
C LEU A 98 -1.49 12.25 -9.90
N GLN A 99 -2.04 12.22 -11.11
CA GLN A 99 -3.48 12.13 -11.34
C GLN A 99 -4.08 10.90 -10.67
N ARG A 100 -3.43 9.73 -10.82
CA ARG A 100 -3.91 8.49 -10.18
C ARG A 100 -3.86 8.60 -8.65
N ALA A 101 -2.78 9.13 -8.09
CA ALA A 101 -2.66 9.36 -6.65
C ALA A 101 -3.74 10.31 -6.14
N ALA A 102 -3.95 11.44 -6.82
CA ALA A 102 -4.95 12.45 -6.47
C ALA A 102 -6.38 11.89 -6.52
N ILE A 103 -6.72 11.11 -7.56
CA ILE A 103 -8.03 10.47 -7.69
C ILE A 103 -8.25 9.47 -6.55
N LEU A 104 -7.26 8.61 -6.25
CA LEU A 104 -7.39 7.62 -5.16
C LEU A 104 -7.48 8.31 -3.79
N PHE A 105 -6.72 9.38 -3.57
CA PHE A 105 -6.80 10.17 -2.34
C PHE A 105 -8.19 10.82 -2.20
N ALA A 106 -8.69 11.47 -3.25
CA ALA A 106 -10.01 12.10 -3.25
C ALA A 106 -11.14 11.08 -3.03
N LEU A 107 -11.06 9.91 -3.67
CA LEU A 107 -12.02 8.82 -3.46
C LEU A 107 -11.95 8.28 -2.03
N GLY A 108 -10.75 8.18 -1.45
CA GLY A 108 -10.58 7.79 -0.06
C GLY A 108 -11.20 8.78 0.92
N MET A 109 -11.01 10.08 0.70
CA MET A 109 -11.67 11.16 1.46
C MET A 109 -13.20 11.09 1.33
N ALA A 110 -13.70 10.88 0.11
CA ALA A 110 -15.13 10.72 -0.15
C ALA A 110 -15.72 9.51 0.60
N TYR A 111 -15.00 8.38 0.59
CA TYR A 111 -15.38 7.15 1.31
C TYR A 111 -15.42 7.38 2.82
N ASN A 112 -14.48 8.15 3.38
CA ASN A 112 -14.44 8.51 4.79
C ASN A 112 -15.52 9.51 5.21
N GLY A 113 -16.41 9.89 4.30
CA GLY A 113 -17.59 10.67 4.62
C GLY A 113 -17.41 12.19 4.60
N VAL A 114 -16.32 12.71 4.02
CA VAL A 114 -16.07 14.17 3.88
C VAL A 114 -17.29 14.90 3.31
N PHE A 115 -18.04 14.27 2.41
CA PHE A 115 -19.24 14.85 1.79
C PHE A 115 -20.56 14.47 2.48
N ARG A 116 -20.56 13.51 3.42
CA ARG A 116 -21.80 12.98 4.02
C ARG A 116 -22.31 13.80 5.19
N GLU A 117 -21.45 14.41 5.96
CA GLU A 117 -21.84 14.98 7.25
C GLU A 117 -21.44 16.44 7.45
N PHE A 118 -20.61 17.04 6.60
CA PHE A 118 -20.03 18.39 6.80
C PHE A 118 -19.54 18.63 8.24
N LYS A 119 -19.21 17.55 8.95
CA LYS A 119 -18.65 17.64 10.30
C LYS A 119 -17.20 18.10 10.21
N PRO A 120 -16.75 18.97 11.13
CA PRO A 120 -15.35 19.38 11.19
C PRO A 120 -14.39 18.21 11.48
N GLN A 121 -14.90 17.07 11.93
CA GLN A 121 -14.15 15.86 12.29
C GLN A 121 -14.32 14.75 11.24
N PHE A 122 -13.68 14.88 10.09
CA PHE A 122 -13.58 13.80 9.09
C PHE A 122 -12.20 13.16 9.15
N ARG A 123 -12.12 11.87 8.87
CA ARG A 123 -10.84 11.14 8.81
C ARG A 123 -10.09 11.47 7.52
N ILE A 124 -8.82 11.93 7.63
CA ILE A 124 -7.96 12.21 6.47
C ILE A 124 -7.31 10.94 5.93
N PRO A 125 -6.65 10.08 6.75
CA PRO A 125 -6.08 8.85 6.25
C PRO A 125 -7.16 7.91 5.73
N SER A 126 -6.86 7.22 4.66
CA SER A 126 -7.75 6.23 4.05
C SER A 126 -6.94 5.16 3.35
N VAL A 127 -7.49 3.95 3.28
CA VAL A 127 -6.86 2.83 2.53
C VAL A 127 -6.56 3.22 1.08
N LEU A 128 -7.50 3.87 0.39
CA LEU A 128 -7.31 4.29 -1.00
C LEU A 128 -6.25 5.40 -1.11
N GLY A 129 -6.26 6.36 -0.20
CA GLY A 129 -5.23 7.42 -0.14
C GLY A 129 -3.85 6.84 0.12
N PHE A 130 -3.74 5.93 1.08
CA PHE A 130 -2.50 5.22 1.38
C PHE A 130 -1.97 4.44 0.17
N ILE A 131 -2.84 3.67 -0.54
CA ILE A 131 -2.47 2.96 -1.78
C ILE A 131 -1.99 3.95 -2.83
N GLY A 132 -2.74 5.04 -3.04
CA GLY A 132 -2.44 6.04 -4.04
C GLY A 132 -1.08 6.69 -3.83
N LEU A 133 -0.80 7.17 -2.60
CA LEU A 133 0.44 7.84 -2.25
C LEU A 133 1.64 6.88 -2.25
N SER A 134 1.49 5.70 -1.64
CA SER A 134 2.53 4.68 -1.60
C SER A 134 2.91 4.19 -2.99
N TRP A 135 1.92 3.89 -3.83
CA TRP A 135 2.14 3.48 -5.21
C TRP A 135 2.78 4.59 -6.03
N ALA A 136 2.35 5.84 -5.89
CA ALA A 136 2.89 6.97 -6.65
C ALA A 136 4.35 7.23 -6.29
N ALA A 137 4.69 7.27 -5.00
CA ALA A 137 6.09 7.41 -4.57
C ALA A 137 6.94 6.25 -5.08
N GLY A 138 6.46 5.00 -4.96
CA GLY A 138 7.12 3.83 -5.53
C GLY A 138 7.33 3.94 -7.04
N ALA A 139 6.32 4.41 -7.80
CA ALA A 139 6.39 4.59 -9.24
C ALA A 139 7.42 5.65 -9.65
N VAL A 140 7.51 6.76 -8.90
CA VAL A 140 8.53 7.80 -9.10
C VAL A 140 9.92 7.24 -8.82
N PHE A 141 10.12 6.57 -7.69
CA PHE A 141 11.40 5.93 -7.39
C PHE A 141 11.78 4.88 -8.42
N PHE A 142 10.84 4.03 -8.83
CA PHE A 142 11.07 3.02 -9.86
C PHE A 142 11.47 3.65 -11.20
N TYR A 143 10.88 4.78 -11.57
CA TYR A 143 11.20 5.50 -12.81
C TYR A 143 12.59 6.10 -12.78
N HIS A 144 13.01 6.74 -11.69
CA HIS A 144 14.29 7.43 -11.58
C HIS A 144 15.45 6.53 -11.17
N LEU A 145 15.22 5.58 -10.25
CA LEU A 145 16.25 4.66 -9.79
C LEU A 145 16.35 3.46 -10.74
N LYS A 146 17.34 3.49 -11.63
CA LYS A 146 17.48 2.51 -12.71
C LYS A 146 18.12 1.20 -12.25
N ASN A 147 19.00 1.28 -11.24
CA ASN A 147 19.75 0.14 -10.73
C ASN A 147 18.88 -0.67 -9.73
N ALA A 148 18.77 -1.98 -9.96
CA ALA A 148 18.00 -2.88 -9.09
C ALA A 148 18.57 -2.94 -7.67
N TRP A 149 19.89 -2.87 -7.50
CA TRP A 149 20.53 -2.86 -6.18
C TRP A 149 20.20 -1.58 -5.41
N VAL A 150 20.15 -0.44 -6.09
CA VAL A 150 19.76 0.85 -5.47
C VAL A 150 18.29 0.80 -5.03
N ARG A 151 17.41 0.22 -5.84
CA ARG A 151 15.99 -0.01 -5.44
C ARG A 151 15.89 -0.94 -4.24
N GLY A 152 16.64 -2.05 -4.24
CA GLY A 152 16.72 -2.96 -3.11
C GLY A 152 17.26 -2.28 -1.84
N GLY A 153 18.30 -1.47 -1.97
CA GLY A 153 18.84 -0.66 -0.88
C GLY A 153 17.82 0.33 -0.32
N LEU A 154 17.07 1.02 -1.20
CA LEU A 154 16.00 1.93 -0.77
C LEU A 154 14.89 1.17 0.00
N ILE A 155 14.47 0.00 -0.49
CA ILE A 155 13.49 -0.84 0.21
C ILE A 155 14.01 -1.20 1.60
N ALA A 156 15.25 -1.65 1.71
CA ALA A 156 15.87 -1.97 3.00
C ALA A 156 15.91 -0.75 3.94
N VAL A 157 16.29 0.43 3.43
CA VAL A 157 16.32 1.68 4.21
C VAL A 157 14.90 2.05 4.69
N LEU A 158 13.86 1.94 3.85
CA LEU A 158 12.49 2.25 4.22
C LEU A 158 11.99 1.29 5.31
N LEU A 159 12.20 -0.02 5.16
CA LEU A 159 11.75 -1.01 6.13
C LEU A 159 12.53 -0.95 7.45
N CYS A 160 13.86 -0.95 7.38
CA CYS A 160 14.71 -0.84 8.57
C CYS A 160 14.56 0.50 9.26
N GLY A 161 14.40 1.59 8.49
CA GLY A 161 14.16 2.93 9.03
C GLY A 161 12.83 3.01 9.77
N TYR A 162 11.75 2.49 9.18
CA TYR A 162 10.44 2.43 9.84
C TYR A 162 10.51 1.58 11.13
N TRP A 163 11.10 0.38 11.04
CA TRP A 163 11.31 -0.47 12.22
C TRP A 163 12.17 0.22 13.27
N GLY A 164 13.25 0.91 12.87
CA GLY A 164 14.13 1.65 13.79
C GLY A 164 13.40 2.80 14.49
N LEU A 165 12.52 3.54 13.79
CA LEU A 165 11.67 4.56 14.40
C LEU A 165 10.78 3.95 15.47
N LEU A 166 10.12 2.84 15.19
CA LEU A 166 9.24 2.16 16.13
C LEU A 166 10.01 1.60 17.34
N ARG A 167 11.23 1.09 17.14
CA ARG A 167 11.99 0.36 18.18
C ARG A 167 12.79 1.25 19.10
N PHE A 168 13.33 2.36 18.57
CA PHE A 168 14.33 3.15 19.28
C PHE A 168 13.87 4.57 19.60
N VAL A 169 12.75 5.03 19.05
CA VAL A 169 12.29 6.42 19.23
C VAL A 169 10.97 6.44 19.98
N ALA A 170 11.01 6.84 21.22
CA ALA A 170 9.80 7.06 22.02
C ALA A 170 9.13 8.39 21.65
N ALA A 171 7.81 8.48 21.83
CA ALA A 171 7.07 9.72 21.69
C ALA A 171 7.54 10.78 22.71
N PRO A 172 7.56 12.08 22.35
CA PRO A 172 7.82 13.15 23.32
C PRO A 172 6.88 13.08 24.52
N GLY A 173 7.45 13.14 25.71
CA GLY A 173 6.70 13.05 26.98
C GLY A 173 6.43 11.61 27.44
N ALA A 174 6.90 10.59 26.74
CA ALA A 174 6.80 9.21 27.20
C ALA A 174 7.63 8.96 28.47
N PRO A 175 7.16 8.12 29.41
CA PRO A 175 7.91 7.75 30.61
C PRO A 175 9.25 7.09 30.26
N ALA A 176 10.27 7.31 31.10
CA ALA A 176 11.55 6.62 30.95
C ALA A 176 11.35 5.10 31.05
N GLY A 177 11.93 4.35 30.08
CA GLY A 177 11.81 2.88 30.04
C GLY A 177 10.46 2.37 29.51
N CYS A 178 9.62 3.22 28.93
CA CYS A 178 8.36 2.79 28.29
C CYS A 178 8.62 1.84 27.12
N ASP A 179 7.64 1.01 26.81
CA ASP A 179 7.63 0.23 25.56
C ASP A 179 7.33 1.14 24.38
N THR A 180 8.32 1.35 23.52
CA THR A 180 8.20 2.18 22.32
C THR A 180 7.25 1.61 21.28
N TYR A 181 6.89 0.31 21.34
CA TYR A 181 5.87 -0.29 20.50
C TYR A 181 4.44 -0.06 20.99
N ALA A 182 4.25 0.34 22.26
CA ALA A 182 2.90 0.63 22.76
C ALA A 182 2.24 1.77 21.98
N MET A 183 0.93 1.66 21.75
CA MET A 183 0.15 2.65 20.98
C MET A 183 0.33 4.07 21.51
N GLU A 184 0.39 4.20 22.84
CA GLU A 184 0.47 5.48 23.54
C GLU A 184 1.81 6.17 23.37
N TYR A 185 2.90 5.38 23.39
CA TYR A 185 4.29 5.87 23.44
C TYR A 185 5.03 5.75 22.12
N ASN A 186 4.35 5.27 21.09
CA ASN A 186 4.89 5.10 19.76
C ASN A 186 5.05 6.46 19.06
N ILE A 187 6.25 6.72 18.52
CA ILE A 187 6.54 8.00 17.84
C ILE A 187 5.65 8.22 16.61
N VAL A 188 5.32 7.15 15.87
CA VAL A 188 4.48 7.22 14.66
C VAL A 188 3.07 7.63 15.03
N SER A 189 2.48 6.97 16.03
CA SER A 189 1.17 7.32 16.57
C SER A 189 1.14 8.73 17.16
N TRP A 190 2.22 9.16 17.82
CA TRP A 190 2.34 10.52 18.33
C TRP A 190 2.34 11.56 17.19
N LEU A 191 3.06 11.30 16.12
CA LEU A 191 3.08 12.19 14.95
C LEU A 191 1.72 12.29 14.28
N ASP A 192 1.00 11.16 14.14
CA ASP A 192 -0.36 11.17 13.61
C ASP A 192 -1.30 12.04 14.46
N ARG A 193 -1.27 11.86 15.78
CA ARG A 193 -2.04 12.69 16.72
C ARG A 193 -1.68 14.17 16.66
N THR A 194 -0.41 14.47 16.46
CA THR A 194 0.08 15.87 16.42
C THR A 194 -0.23 16.57 15.10
N LEU A 195 -0.08 15.85 13.98
CA LEU A 195 -0.24 16.42 12.65
C LEU A 195 -1.70 16.42 12.17
N MET A 196 -2.46 15.39 12.54
CA MET A 196 -3.82 15.20 12.04
C MET A 196 -4.89 15.38 13.13
N THR A 197 -4.48 15.55 14.39
CA THR A 197 -5.39 15.81 15.54
C THR A 197 -6.64 14.94 15.54
N ASP A 198 -7.83 15.52 15.35
CA ASP A 198 -9.14 14.84 15.37
C ASP A 198 -9.48 14.15 14.04
N HIS A 199 -8.57 14.16 13.05
CA HIS A 199 -8.78 13.59 11.73
C HIS A 199 -8.23 12.18 11.55
N ILE A 200 -8.00 11.44 12.65
CA ILE A 200 -7.51 10.04 12.68
C ILE A 200 -8.63 9.06 13.03
N PHE A 201 -8.42 7.77 12.72
CA PHE A 201 -9.43 6.73 12.91
C PHE A 201 -9.72 6.42 14.38
N ARG A 202 -8.68 6.36 15.21
CA ARG A 202 -8.80 6.12 16.67
C ARG A 202 -8.08 7.21 17.44
N PRO A 203 -8.47 7.50 18.67
CA PRO A 203 -7.84 8.57 19.44
C PRO A 203 -6.33 8.41 19.66
N LEU A 204 -5.83 7.17 19.63
CA LEU A 204 -4.42 6.86 19.89
C LEU A 204 -3.58 6.70 18.61
N TYR A 205 -4.15 6.21 17.52
CA TYR A 205 -3.41 5.93 16.28
C TYR A 205 -4.33 5.83 15.05
N ASP A 206 -3.73 5.92 13.87
CA ASP A 206 -4.40 5.59 12.60
C ASP A 206 -3.69 4.40 11.94
N PRO A 207 -4.42 3.34 11.51
CA PRO A 207 -3.83 2.21 10.79
C PRO A 207 -3.14 2.61 9.48
N GLU A 208 -3.67 3.62 8.79
CA GLU A 208 -3.08 4.20 7.58
C GLU A 208 -2.25 5.45 7.93
N SER A 209 -1.42 5.31 8.97
CA SER A 209 -0.48 6.32 9.44
C SER A 209 0.35 6.93 8.32
N LEU A 210 0.64 8.23 8.44
CA LEU A 210 1.47 8.93 7.48
C LEU A 210 2.86 8.27 7.32
N PHE A 211 3.45 7.80 8.42
CA PHE A 211 4.75 7.14 8.38
C PHE A 211 4.68 5.68 7.92
N ALA A 212 3.53 5.01 8.05
CA ALA A 212 3.32 3.67 7.50
C ALA A 212 3.43 3.67 5.95
N ILE A 213 3.31 4.83 5.30
CA ILE A 213 3.57 4.99 3.86
C ILE A 213 4.98 4.48 3.49
N MET A 214 5.97 4.56 4.38
CA MET A 214 7.31 3.98 4.13
C MET A 214 7.23 2.48 3.81
N GLY A 215 6.47 1.73 4.59
CA GLY A 215 6.21 0.30 4.32
C GLY A 215 5.41 0.09 3.03
N GLY A 216 4.41 0.95 2.78
CA GLY A 216 3.63 0.93 1.54
C GLY A 216 4.49 1.17 0.29
N VAL A 217 5.38 2.14 0.31
CA VAL A 217 6.34 2.41 -0.79
C VAL A 217 7.26 1.22 -1.03
N ALA A 218 7.79 0.62 0.04
CA ALA A 218 8.62 -0.57 -0.06
C ALA A 218 7.86 -1.74 -0.72
N MET A 219 6.59 -1.96 -0.32
CA MET A 219 5.74 -3.01 -0.89
C MET A 219 5.42 -2.76 -2.37
N ALA A 220 5.09 -1.51 -2.74
CA ALA A 220 4.86 -1.13 -4.14
C ALA A 220 6.12 -1.32 -5.00
N LEU A 221 7.30 -0.91 -4.49
CA LEU A 221 8.58 -1.09 -5.17
C LEU A 221 8.95 -2.58 -5.35
N LEU A 222 8.73 -3.41 -4.33
CA LEU A 222 8.90 -4.87 -4.44
C LEU A 222 8.03 -5.44 -5.56
N GLY A 223 6.76 -5.03 -5.63
CA GLY A 223 5.87 -5.42 -6.72
C GLY A 223 6.39 -4.97 -8.08
N MET A 224 6.85 -3.72 -8.20
CA MET A 224 7.39 -3.16 -9.44
C MET A 224 8.66 -3.90 -9.88
N MET A 225 9.54 -4.26 -8.94
CA MET A 225 10.73 -5.06 -9.23
C MET A 225 10.33 -6.45 -9.72
N ALA A 226 9.41 -7.14 -9.04
CA ALA A 226 8.91 -8.45 -9.46
C ALA A 226 8.29 -8.39 -10.86
N GLY A 227 7.46 -7.37 -11.14
CA GLY A 227 6.89 -7.15 -12.45
C GLY A 227 7.94 -6.92 -13.55
N SER A 228 9.01 -6.18 -13.25
CA SER A 228 10.10 -5.90 -14.20
C SER A 228 10.98 -7.12 -14.49
N MET A 229 11.05 -8.08 -13.56
CA MET A 229 11.82 -9.33 -13.74
C MET A 229 11.05 -10.36 -14.57
N SER A 230 9.73 -10.19 -14.75
CA SER A 230 8.95 -11.10 -15.57
C SER A 230 9.41 -10.98 -17.04
N LYS A 231 9.79 -12.12 -17.67
CA LYS A 231 10.20 -12.18 -19.08
C LYS A 231 9.11 -11.77 -20.09
N ILE A 232 7.97 -11.35 -19.60
CA ILE A 232 6.77 -11.01 -20.38
C ILE A 232 6.68 -9.50 -20.65
N VAL A 233 7.52 -8.68 -20.00
CA VAL A 233 7.60 -7.24 -20.34
C VAL A 233 8.24 -7.10 -21.72
N PRO A 234 7.53 -6.62 -22.74
CA PRO A 234 8.02 -6.59 -24.12
C PRO A 234 9.17 -5.61 -24.34
N VAL A 235 9.44 -4.73 -23.40
CA VAL A 235 10.53 -3.76 -23.45
C VAL A 235 11.50 -4.09 -22.31
N SER A 236 12.75 -4.37 -22.66
CA SER A 236 13.81 -4.58 -21.70
C SER A 236 13.93 -3.40 -20.72
N PRO A 237 14.23 -3.63 -19.44
CA PRO A 237 14.58 -2.56 -18.53
C PRO A 237 15.68 -1.62 -19.09
N LYS A 238 16.58 -2.14 -19.94
CA LYS A 238 17.59 -1.36 -20.64
C LYS A 238 17.01 -0.39 -21.70
N ASP A 239 15.87 -0.74 -22.29
CA ASP A 239 15.21 0.12 -23.29
C ASP A 239 14.38 1.21 -22.63
N ILE A 240 13.82 0.96 -21.45
CA ILE A 240 13.23 2.01 -20.61
C ILE A 240 14.29 3.05 -20.22
N LEU A 241 15.56 2.62 -20.11
CA LEU A 241 16.71 3.46 -19.79
C LEU A 241 17.08 4.46 -20.90
N LYS A 242 16.82 4.15 -22.18
CA LYS A 242 17.14 5.05 -23.31
C LYS A 242 16.24 6.30 -23.36
N TYR A 243 15.05 6.23 -22.74
CA TYR A 243 14.05 7.29 -22.79
C TYR A 243 13.94 8.10 -21.49
N ALA A 244 14.76 7.80 -20.47
CA ALA A 244 14.86 8.64 -19.31
C ALA A 244 15.84 9.80 -19.61
N PRO A 245 15.49 11.06 -19.30
CA PRO A 245 16.40 12.19 -19.45
C PRO A 245 17.67 11.99 -18.61
N PRO A 246 18.77 12.62 -19.02
CA PRO A 246 20.04 12.55 -18.31
C PRO A 246 19.93 13.01 -16.85
#